data_936240e9cd8222867663dfb1fdb07127
#
_entry.id   936240e9cd8222867663dfb1fdb07127
#
_cell.length_a   1.000
_cell.length_b   1.000
_cell.length_c   1.000
_cell.angle_alpha   90.00
_cell.angle_beta   90.00
_cell.angle_gamma   90.00
#
_symmetry.space_group_name_H-M   'P 1'
#
loop_
_entity.id
_entity.type
_entity.pdbx_description
1 polymer ?
#
loop_
_entity_poly.entity_id
_entity_poly.type
_entity_poly.pdbx_seq_one_letter_code
_entity_poly.pdbx_strand_id
1 'polypeptide(L)'
;MALRVDGLERGMYHYQAKDNRLAKLPLEVSPRKAAAYCADQMYFSGAAALFSMTAVFARTMWKYGGARAYRVVLLEAGHLCQTLCLTATRLGLAPFSTAALRDSLIEKDLGLDGISESVLYVAGVGLVAGRPPEGGPVRPAPSVRSY
;
A
#
# COMPACT_ATOMS: atom_id res chain seq x y z
N MET A 1 -2.03 -4.24 -4.07
CA MET A 1 -3.12 -4.79 -4.91
C MET A 1 -3.30 -3.87 -6.10
N ALA A 2 -3.07 -4.36 -7.31
CA ALA A 2 -3.36 -3.64 -8.55
C ALA A 2 -4.73 -4.10 -9.07
N LEU A 3 -5.64 -3.17 -9.32
CA LEU A 3 -6.99 -3.43 -9.80
C LEU A 3 -7.21 -2.94 -11.23
N ARG A 4 -6.76 -1.72 -11.52
CA ARG A 4 -6.90 -1.04 -12.82
C ARG A 4 -5.68 -0.13 -13.02
N VAL A 5 -4.56 -0.72 -13.38
CA VAL A 5 -3.29 -0.03 -13.60
C VAL A 5 -2.80 -0.38 -14.99
N ASP A 6 -2.67 0.61 -15.87
CA ASP A 6 -2.20 0.39 -17.24
C ASP A 6 -0.78 -0.17 -17.23
N GLY A 7 -0.54 -1.19 -18.05
CA GLY A 7 0.76 -1.86 -18.13
C GLY A 7 1.08 -2.81 -16.98
N LEU A 8 0.18 -2.98 -16.00
CA LEU A 8 0.34 -3.91 -14.89
C LEU A 8 -0.87 -4.85 -14.81
N GLU A 9 -0.63 -6.16 -14.88
CA GLU A 9 -1.68 -7.15 -14.75
C GLU A 9 -2.38 -7.03 -13.39
N ARG A 10 -3.70 -7.22 -13.37
CA ARG A 10 -4.45 -7.24 -12.11
C ARG A 10 -3.91 -8.34 -11.19
N GLY A 11 -3.65 -7.99 -9.93
CA GLY A 11 -3.09 -8.95 -8.98
C GLY A 11 -2.67 -8.34 -7.65
N MET A 12 -2.29 -9.22 -6.75
CA MET A 12 -1.60 -8.86 -5.53
C MET A 12 -0.09 -8.90 -5.79
N TYR A 13 0.62 -7.91 -5.29
CA TYR A 13 2.06 -7.78 -5.48
C TYR A 13 2.75 -7.45 -4.16
N HIS A 14 3.90 -8.08 -3.95
CA HIS A 14 4.84 -7.67 -2.92
C HIS A 14 5.89 -6.73 -3.53
N TYR A 15 6.07 -5.56 -2.94
CA TYR A 15 7.11 -4.63 -3.34
C TYR A 15 8.43 -4.98 -2.67
N GLN A 16 9.40 -5.38 -3.48
CA GLN A 16 10.76 -5.72 -3.05
C GLN A 16 11.63 -4.47 -3.12
N ALA A 17 11.79 -3.79 -1.98
CA ALA A 17 12.49 -2.50 -1.91
C ALA A 17 13.96 -2.60 -2.35
N LYS A 18 14.63 -3.71 -2.06
CA LYS A 18 16.04 -3.92 -2.41
C LYS A 18 16.29 -3.82 -3.92
N ASP A 19 15.41 -4.43 -4.72
CA ASP A 19 15.57 -4.56 -6.16
C ASP A 19 14.62 -3.63 -6.94
N ASN A 20 13.81 -2.84 -6.21
CA ASN A 20 12.76 -1.98 -6.77
C ASN A 20 11.84 -2.74 -7.74
N ARG A 21 11.33 -3.89 -7.33
CA ARG A 21 10.51 -4.80 -8.13
C ARG A 21 9.19 -5.13 -7.47
N LEU A 22 8.22 -5.52 -8.30
CA LEU A 22 6.96 -6.09 -7.87
C LEU A 22 6.97 -7.60 -8.12
N ALA A 23 6.85 -8.39 -7.06
CA ALA A 23 6.67 -9.83 -7.14
C ALA A 23 5.17 -10.14 -7.04
N LYS A 24 4.61 -10.78 -8.08
CA LYS A 24 3.20 -11.17 -8.08
C LYS A 24 2.98 -12.32 -7.09
N LEU A 25 1.97 -12.18 -6.25
CA LEU A 25 1.54 -13.21 -5.31
C LEU A 25 0.40 -14.03 -5.92
N PRO A 26 0.26 -15.32 -5.56
CA PRO A 26 -0.79 -16.21 -6.06
C PRO A 26 -2.13 -15.93 -5.36
N LEU A 27 -2.58 -14.68 -5.40
CA LEU A 27 -3.81 -14.21 -4.76
C LEU A 27 -4.70 -13.52 -5.76
N GLU A 28 -5.95 -13.96 -5.82
CA GLU A 28 -6.96 -13.27 -6.60
C GLU A 28 -7.38 -11.97 -5.94
N VAL A 29 -7.57 -10.95 -6.76
CA VAL A 29 -7.97 -9.63 -6.32
C VAL A 29 -9.19 -9.14 -7.08
N SER A 30 -10.02 -8.36 -6.40
CA SER A 30 -11.22 -7.78 -6.98
C SER A 30 -11.55 -6.45 -6.30
N PRO A 31 -12.36 -5.59 -6.94
CA PRO A 31 -12.86 -4.37 -6.29
C PRO A 31 -13.62 -4.66 -4.99
N ARG A 32 -14.36 -5.75 -4.93
CA ARG A 32 -15.06 -6.18 -3.71
C ARG A 32 -14.08 -6.56 -2.59
N LYS A 33 -13.01 -7.29 -2.93
CA LYS A 33 -11.96 -7.64 -1.96
C LYS A 33 -11.25 -6.40 -1.42
N ALA A 34 -11.02 -5.39 -2.28
CA ALA A 34 -10.45 -4.11 -1.86
C ALA A 34 -11.31 -3.41 -0.80
N ALA A 35 -12.62 -3.32 -1.03
CA ALA A 35 -13.55 -2.77 -0.05
C ALA A 35 -13.59 -3.62 1.24
N ALA A 36 -13.61 -4.96 1.10
CA ALA A 36 -13.63 -5.87 2.25
C ALA A 36 -12.39 -5.73 3.14
N TYR A 37 -11.20 -5.52 2.58
CA TYR A 37 -9.98 -5.24 3.33
C TYR A 37 -10.10 -3.97 4.18
N CYS A 38 -10.83 -2.98 3.68
CA CYS A 38 -11.02 -1.68 4.30
C CYS A 38 -12.38 -1.58 5.03
N ALA A 39 -12.75 -2.61 5.77
CA ALA A 39 -13.98 -2.68 6.58
C ALA A 39 -15.26 -2.31 5.79
N ASP A 40 -15.36 -2.84 4.55
CA ASP A 40 -16.45 -2.60 3.60
C ASP A 40 -16.66 -1.14 3.19
N GLN A 41 -15.63 -0.32 3.28
CA GLN A 41 -15.68 1.04 2.76
C GLN A 41 -15.70 1.01 1.23
N MET A 42 -16.89 1.12 0.66
CA MET A 42 -17.15 0.86 -0.77
C MET A 42 -16.37 1.75 -1.74
N TYR A 43 -15.96 2.94 -1.33
CA TYR A 43 -15.14 3.80 -2.18
C TYR A 43 -13.76 3.19 -2.53
N PHE A 44 -13.26 2.25 -1.70
CA PHE A 44 -12.04 1.49 -2.04
C PHE A 44 -12.23 0.56 -3.25
N SER A 45 -13.45 0.15 -3.56
CA SER A 45 -13.74 -0.61 -4.78
C SER A 45 -13.47 0.19 -6.05
N GLY A 46 -13.48 1.52 -5.95
CA GLY A 46 -13.17 2.47 -7.02
C GLY A 46 -11.68 2.71 -7.24
N ALA A 47 -10.80 2.30 -6.34
CA ALA A 47 -9.37 2.50 -6.46
C ALA A 47 -8.77 1.82 -7.70
N ALA A 48 -7.75 2.42 -8.30
CA ALA A 48 -6.93 1.77 -9.32
C ALA A 48 -5.91 0.81 -8.66
N ALA A 49 -5.36 1.21 -7.52
CA ALA A 49 -4.46 0.40 -6.71
C ALA A 49 -4.66 0.64 -5.21
N LEU A 50 -4.41 -0.41 -4.41
CA LEU A 50 -4.30 -0.33 -2.95
C LEU A 50 -2.89 -0.70 -2.52
N PHE A 51 -2.39 0.04 -1.54
CA PHE A 51 -1.11 -0.19 -0.88
C PHE A 51 -1.37 -0.58 0.58
N SER A 52 -1.21 -1.86 0.89
CA SER A 52 -1.27 -2.36 2.27
C SER A 52 0.13 -2.28 2.88
N MET A 53 0.24 -1.57 3.97
CA MET A 53 1.48 -1.40 4.72
C MET A 53 1.51 -2.44 5.83
N THR A 54 2.49 -3.35 5.78
CA THR A 54 2.74 -4.35 6.81
C THR A 54 4.05 -4.07 7.52
N ALA A 55 4.22 -4.58 8.73
CA ALA A 55 5.46 -4.45 9.47
C ALA A 55 5.86 -5.76 10.14
N VAL A 56 7.13 -6.12 9.98
CA VAL A 56 7.81 -7.13 10.78
C VAL A 56 8.35 -6.45 12.04
N PHE A 57 7.69 -6.61 13.16
CA PHE A 57 7.99 -5.86 14.40
C PHE A 57 9.41 -6.10 14.91
N ALA A 58 9.94 -7.31 14.78
CA ALA A 58 11.29 -7.65 15.21
C ALA A 58 12.38 -6.76 14.57
N ARG A 59 12.14 -6.27 13.34
CA ARG A 59 13.10 -5.38 12.65
C ARG A 59 13.30 -4.04 13.35
N THR A 60 12.32 -3.59 14.12
CA THR A 60 12.41 -2.35 14.90
C THR A 60 12.73 -2.62 16.36
N MET A 61 12.26 -3.76 16.89
CA MET A 61 12.43 -4.14 18.31
C MET A 61 13.88 -4.37 18.73
N TRP A 62 14.76 -4.77 17.81
CA TRP A 62 16.19 -4.95 18.12
C TRP A 62 16.86 -3.63 18.57
N LYS A 63 16.36 -2.49 18.06
CA LYS A 63 16.88 -1.15 18.40
C LYS A 63 16.09 -0.51 19.53
N TYR A 64 14.75 -0.63 19.49
CA TYR A 64 13.85 -0.01 20.45
C TYR A 64 13.18 -1.12 21.28
N GLY A 65 13.77 -1.47 22.42
CA GLY A 65 13.22 -2.54 23.25
C GLY A 65 11.77 -2.32 23.72
N GLY A 66 11.01 -3.42 23.83
CA GLY A 66 9.67 -3.43 24.41
C GLY A 66 8.58 -2.71 23.60
N ALA A 67 7.50 -2.33 24.27
CA ALA A 67 6.32 -1.72 23.65
C ALA A 67 6.58 -0.38 22.93
N ARG A 68 7.70 0.28 23.21
CA ARG A 68 8.09 1.53 22.52
C ARG A 68 8.33 1.31 21.04
N ALA A 69 8.83 0.14 20.63
CA ALA A 69 9.05 -0.20 19.23
C ALA A 69 7.72 -0.14 18.43
N TYR A 70 6.62 -0.59 19.01
CA TYR A 70 5.31 -0.54 18.37
C TYR A 70 4.89 0.89 17.99
N ARG A 71 5.11 1.85 18.90
CA ARG A 71 4.83 3.28 18.60
C ARG A 71 5.66 3.78 17.40
N VAL A 72 6.94 3.42 17.33
CA VAL A 72 7.81 3.82 16.22
C VAL A 72 7.29 3.27 14.91
N VAL A 73 6.93 1.99 14.87
CA VAL A 73 6.39 1.33 13.67
C VAL A 73 5.10 2.00 13.17
N LEU A 74 4.18 2.35 14.09
CA LEU A 74 2.94 3.06 13.71
C LEU A 74 3.21 4.46 13.16
N LEU A 75 4.15 5.20 13.76
CA LEU A 75 4.54 6.52 13.26
C LEU A 75 5.19 6.43 11.88
N GLU A 76 6.06 5.45 11.65
CA GLU A 76 6.68 5.20 10.34
C GLU A 76 5.63 4.88 9.27
N ALA A 77 4.65 4.02 9.58
CA ALA A 77 3.56 3.71 8.67
C ALA A 77 2.75 4.96 8.30
N GLY A 78 2.48 5.84 9.27
CA GLY A 78 1.81 7.11 9.03
C GLY A 78 2.62 8.06 8.12
N HIS A 79 3.93 8.19 8.36
CA HIS A 79 4.82 9.00 7.52
C HIS A 79 4.93 8.45 6.09
N LEU A 80 5.05 7.13 5.95
CA LEU A 80 5.06 6.47 4.63
C LEU A 80 3.76 6.71 3.89
N CYS A 81 2.62 6.55 4.56
CA CYS A 81 1.30 6.80 3.98
C CYS A 81 1.15 8.26 3.53
N GLN A 82 1.55 9.22 4.35
CA GLN A 82 1.49 10.64 3.99
C GLN A 82 2.38 10.94 2.78
N THR A 83 3.59 10.40 2.73
CA THR A 83 4.49 10.56 1.58
C THR A 83 3.88 9.98 0.31
N LEU A 84 3.24 8.80 0.39
CA LEU A 84 2.51 8.20 -0.71
C LEU A 84 1.37 9.13 -1.19
N CYS A 85 0.57 9.66 -0.26
CA CYS A 85 -0.55 10.56 -0.59
C CYS A 85 -0.05 11.83 -1.28
N LEU A 86 0.99 12.48 -0.77
CA LEU A 86 1.59 13.67 -1.39
C LEU A 86 2.13 13.37 -2.79
N THR A 87 2.83 12.25 -2.95
CA THR A 87 3.36 11.82 -4.24
C THR A 87 2.23 11.54 -5.24
N ALA A 88 1.20 10.81 -4.83
CA ALA A 88 0.04 10.53 -5.66
C ALA A 88 -0.67 11.82 -6.10
N THR A 89 -0.88 12.75 -5.18
CA THR A 89 -1.46 14.07 -5.49
C THR A 89 -0.60 14.84 -6.49
N ARG A 90 0.72 14.84 -6.32
CA ARG A 90 1.65 15.48 -7.26
C ARG A 90 1.60 14.86 -8.67
N LEU A 91 1.26 13.58 -8.77
CA LEU A 91 1.04 12.85 -10.02
C LEU A 91 -0.36 13.01 -10.59
N GLY A 92 -1.21 13.87 -10.02
CA GLY A 92 -2.59 14.08 -10.46
C GLY A 92 -3.55 12.95 -10.10
N LEU A 93 -3.14 12.05 -9.18
CA LEU A 93 -4.00 10.99 -8.66
C LEU A 93 -4.74 11.45 -7.40
N ALA A 94 -5.85 10.78 -7.10
CA ALA A 94 -6.62 10.98 -5.87
C ALA A 94 -6.26 9.90 -4.84
N PRO A 95 -5.42 10.20 -3.85
CA PRO A 95 -5.12 9.27 -2.78
C PRO A 95 -6.18 9.36 -1.67
N PHE A 96 -6.36 8.26 -0.95
CA PHE A 96 -7.16 8.18 0.27
C PHE A 96 -6.66 7.02 1.12
N SER A 97 -6.82 7.10 2.43
CA SER A 97 -6.25 6.10 3.34
C SER A 97 -7.19 5.77 4.50
N THR A 98 -7.00 4.60 5.09
CA THR A 98 -7.78 4.15 6.24
C THR A 98 -6.97 3.22 7.14
N ALA A 99 -7.17 3.35 8.45
CA ALA A 99 -6.78 2.38 9.46
C ALA A 99 -7.95 1.47 9.89
N ALA A 100 -9.16 1.71 9.36
CA ALA A 100 -10.30 0.81 9.58
C ALA A 100 -10.17 -0.38 8.62
N LEU A 101 -9.55 -1.44 9.09
CA LEU A 101 -9.20 -2.62 8.31
C LEU A 101 -9.90 -3.87 8.86
N ARG A 102 -10.03 -4.89 8.03
CA ARG A 102 -10.28 -6.27 8.46
C ARG A 102 -8.94 -6.99 8.54
N ASP A 103 -8.20 -6.72 9.62
CA ASP A 103 -6.83 -7.20 9.82
C ASP A 103 -6.73 -8.71 9.59
N SER A 104 -7.57 -9.50 10.26
CA SER A 104 -7.57 -10.97 10.14
C SER A 104 -7.79 -11.47 8.70
N LEU A 105 -8.58 -10.73 7.87
CA LEU A 105 -8.79 -11.10 6.48
C LEU A 105 -7.54 -10.83 5.64
N ILE A 106 -6.92 -9.67 5.84
CA ILE A 106 -5.70 -9.28 5.13
C ILE A 106 -4.54 -10.19 5.52
N GLU A 107 -4.38 -10.43 6.82
CA GLU A 107 -3.32 -11.27 7.38
C GLU A 107 -3.43 -12.70 6.88
N LYS A 108 -4.63 -13.28 6.90
CA LYS A 108 -4.90 -14.61 6.34
C LYS A 108 -4.53 -14.69 4.86
N ASP A 109 -4.96 -13.72 4.06
CA ASP A 109 -4.69 -13.72 2.62
C ASP A 109 -3.19 -13.54 2.32
N LEU A 110 -2.49 -12.70 3.08
CA LEU A 110 -1.07 -12.44 2.91
C LEU A 110 -0.16 -13.45 3.62
N GLY A 111 -0.71 -14.37 4.42
CA GLY A 111 0.05 -15.34 5.20
C GLY A 111 0.79 -14.73 6.39
N LEU A 112 0.26 -13.64 6.97
CA LEU A 112 0.79 -13.00 8.15
C LEU A 112 0.18 -13.62 9.42
N ASP A 113 0.94 -13.61 10.51
CA ASP A 113 0.49 -14.21 11.79
C ASP A 113 -0.23 -13.20 12.72
N GLY A 114 -0.24 -11.91 12.36
CA GLY A 114 -0.84 -10.84 13.14
C GLY A 114 -0.07 -10.49 14.42
N ILE A 115 1.04 -11.17 14.72
CA ILE A 115 1.84 -11.01 15.94
C ILE A 115 3.27 -10.56 15.62
N SER A 116 4.01 -11.35 14.87
CA SER A 116 5.37 -10.99 14.42
C SER A 116 5.36 -10.10 13.18
N GLU A 117 4.35 -10.29 12.32
CA GLU A 117 4.05 -9.40 11.19
C GLU A 117 2.55 -9.15 11.09
N SER A 118 2.15 -7.90 10.93
CA SER A 118 0.75 -7.48 10.83
C SER A 118 0.58 -6.35 9.82
N VAL A 119 -0.65 -6.21 9.29
CA VAL A 119 -1.07 -5.06 8.52
C VAL A 119 -1.31 -3.87 9.46
N LEU A 120 -0.92 -2.67 9.01
CA LEU A 120 -1.02 -1.46 9.84
C LEU A 120 -1.93 -0.40 9.22
N TYR A 121 -1.86 -0.25 7.91
CA TYR A 121 -2.51 0.85 7.22
C TYR A 121 -2.73 0.49 5.75
N VAL A 122 -3.79 1.04 5.15
CA VAL A 122 -4.05 0.89 3.72
C VAL A 122 -4.27 2.27 3.10
N ALA A 123 -3.59 2.51 1.98
CA ALA A 123 -3.85 3.65 1.12
C ALA A 123 -4.36 3.17 -0.24
N GLY A 124 -5.39 3.81 -0.75
CA GLY A 124 -5.89 3.65 -2.11
C GLY A 124 -5.49 4.84 -2.97
N VAL A 125 -5.32 4.59 -4.26
CA VAL A 125 -5.14 5.65 -5.26
C VAL A 125 -6.04 5.38 -6.46
N GLY A 126 -6.54 6.44 -7.08
CA GLY A 126 -7.38 6.37 -8.26
C GLY A 126 -7.39 7.69 -9.01
N LEU A 127 -8.26 7.80 -10.01
CA LEU A 127 -8.52 9.06 -10.69
C LEU A 127 -9.76 9.72 -10.08
N VAL A 128 -9.80 11.04 -10.06
CA VAL A 128 -11.02 11.77 -9.74
C VAL A 128 -12.00 11.58 -10.90
N ALA A 129 -13.24 11.17 -10.60
CA ALA A 129 -14.26 11.01 -11.61
C ALA A 129 -14.47 12.32 -12.40
N GLY A 130 -14.41 12.23 -13.73
CA GLY A 130 -14.60 13.38 -14.62
C GLY A 130 -13.40 14.32 -14.75
N ARG A 131 -12.27 14.06 -14.09
CA ARG A 131 -11.03 14.82 -14.21
C ARG A 131 -9.95 13.95 -14.84
N PRO A 132 -9.46 14.26 -16.06
CA PRO A 132 -8.30 13.58 -16.60
C PRO A 132 -7.08 13.87 -15.73
N PRO A 133 -6.08 12.97 -15.66
CA PRO A 133 -4.86 13.22 -14.93
C PRO A 133 -4.19 14.50 -15.44
N GLU A 134 -3.97 15.47 -14.57
CA GLU A 134 -3.18 16.66 -14.88
C GLU A 134 -1.70 16.27 -14.83
N GLY A 135 -1.17 15.93 -15.97
CA GLY A 135 0.24 15.60 -16.13
C GLY A 135 0.40 14.67 -17.32
N GLY A 136 1.26 15.07 -18.23
CA GLY A 136 1.73 14.16 -19.29
C GLY A 136 2.34 12.90 -18.68
N PRO A 137 2.70 11.90 -19.47
CA PRO A 137 3.27 10.65 -18.99
C PRO A 137 4.40 10.94 -18.01
N VAL A 138 4.29 10.36 -16.81
CA VAL A 138 5.33 10.47 -15.79
C VAL A 138 6.61 9.93 -16.41
N ARG A 139 7.56 10.83 -16.69
CA ARG A 139 8.88 10.39 -17.13
C ARG A 139 9.45 9.52 -16.01
N PRO A 140 9.90 8.30 -16.29
CA PRO A 140 10.61 7.52 -15.30
C PRO A 140 11.73 8.39 -14.71
N ALA A 141 11.87 8.37 -13.41
CA ALA A 141 12.98 9.06 -12.75
C ALA A 141 14.28 8.61 -13.45
N PRO A 142 15.19 9.54 -13.74
CA PRO A 142 16.47 9.17 -14.30
C PRO A 142 17.08 8.12 -13.39
N SER A 143 17.54 7.02 -13.98
CA SER A 143 18.20 5.94 -13.24
C SER A 143 19.29 6.58 -12.39
N VAL A 144 19.15 6.51 -11.08
CA VAL A 144 20.21 6.94 -10.17
C VAL A 144 21.40 6.04 -10.48
N ARG A 145 22.41 6.60 -11.12
CA ARG A 145 23.68 5.89 -11.28
C ARG A 145 24.24 5.68 -9.87
N SER A 146 24.38 4.43 -9.49
CA SER A 146 25.12 4.06 -8.29
C SER A 146 26.55 4.60 -8.43
N TYR A 147 26.93 5.42 -7.47
CA TYR A 147 28.33 5.73 -7.21
C TYR A 147 28.98 4.56 -6.49
#